data_bd6c7534db5e562fc2f1e9170274df2b
#
_entry.id   bd6c7534db5e562fc2f1e9170274df2b
#
_cell.length_a   1.000
_cell.length_b   1.000
_cell.length_c   1.000
_cell.angle_alpha   90.00
_cell.angle_beta   90.00
_cell.angle_gamma   90.00
#
_symmetry.space_group_name_H-M   'P 1'
#
loop_
_entity.id
_entity.type
_entity.pdbx_description
1 polymer ?
#
loop_
_entity_poly.entity_id
_entity_poly.type
_entity_poly.pdbx_seq_one_letter_code
_entity_poly.pdbx_strand_id
1 'polypeptide(L)'
;MSSQIDHLLSESRRFPPPSGFVDNAVGDRALYERAAADREGFWSEQARDLHWHTPFTQVLDWSNPPFAEWFADGELNVAYNCLDRHVEAGHGDRIALRWEGEPGDSRNVTYAELTDEVKRLANVLTGLGVEKGDRVALYLPMIPEALASMLAVARIGAVHS
;
A
#
# COMPACT_ATOMS: atom_id res chain seq x y z
N MET A 1 11.55 46.73 9.12
CA MET A 1 10.17 46.21 8.79
C MET A 1 10.36 44.81 8.28
N SER A 2 10.00 43.78 9.08
CA SER A 2 9.97 42.42 8.56
C SER A 2 8.86 42.36 7.51
N SER A 3 9.13 41.73 6.38
CA SER A 3 8.15 41.66 5.30
C SER A 3 6.97 40.79 5.71
N GLN A 4 5.76 41.02 5.18
CA GLN A 4 4.60 40.16 5.40
C GLN A 4 4.90 38.72 5.03
N ILE A 5 5.86 38.48 4.14
CA ILE A 5 6.33 37.17 3.73
C ILE A 5 7.05 36.44 4.87
N ASP A 6 7.83 37.14 5.71
CA ASP A 6 8.53 36.53 6.84
C ASP A 6 7.55 35.95 7.89
N HIS A 7 6.37 36.55 8.03
CA HIS A 7 5.31 36.02 8.88
C HIS A 7 4.65 34.73 8.32
N LEU A 8 4.65 34.56 6.98
CA LEU A 8 4.13 33.34 6.35
C LEU A 8 5.10 32.16 6.44
N LEU A 9 6.40 32.44 6.65
CA LEU A 9 7.42 31.41 6.82
C LEU A 9 7.54 30.89 8.27
N SER A 10 6.87 31.55 9.22
CA SER A 10 6.94 31.25 10.66
C SER A 10 5.55 30.84 11.18
N GLU A 11 5.18 29.58 11.03
CA GLU A 11 3.91 29.07 11.55
C GLU A 11 4.07 28.61 13.01
N SER A 12 3.42 29.28 13.92
CA SER A 12 3.43 28.96 15.36
C SER A 12 2.10 28.41 15.88
N ARG A 13 1.05 28.43 15.08
CA ARG A 13 -0.27 27.91 15.47
C ARG A 13 -0.22 26.41 15.62
N ARG A 14 -0.96 25.88 16.62
CA ARG A 14 -1.14 24.46 16.84
C ARG A 14 -2.62 24.14 16.79
N PHE A 15 -2.95 23.09 16.08
CA PHE A 15 -4.32 22.58 15.94
C PHE A 15 -4.39 21.18 16.55
N PRO A 16 -4.60 21.08 17.87
CA PRO A 16 -4.73 19.77 18.51
C PRO A 16 -5.97 19.05 17.97
N PRO A 17 -5.90 17.74 17.77
CA PRO A 17 -7.06 16.97 17.36
C PRO A 17 -8.15 16.99 18.46
N PRO A 18 -9.44 16.85 18.08
CA PRO A 18 -10.52 16.67 19.06
C PRO A 18 -10.27 15.44 19.94
N SER A 19 -10.64 15.51 21.23
CA SER A 19 -10.39 14.41 22.18
C SER A 19 -10.99 13.08 21.72
N GLY A 20 -12.24 13.06 21.24
CA GLY A 20 -12.88 11.85 20.75
C GLY A 20 -12.20 11.23 19.50
N PHE A 21 -11.45 12.03 18.75
CA PHE A 21 -10.60 11.49 17.65
C PHE A 21 -9.35 10.83 18.21
N VAL A 22 -8.71 11.45 19.20
CA VAL A 22 -7.49 10.92 19.84
C VAL A 22 -7.76 9.57 20.51
N ASP A 23 -8.90 9.46 21.23
CA ASP A 23 -9.28 8.25 21.95
C ASP A 23 -9.52 7.04 21.05
N ASN A 24 -9.84 7.28 19.77
CA ASN A 24 -10.09 6.24 18.77
C ASN A 24 -8.96 6.10 17.73
N ALA A 25 -7.89 6.86 17.84
CA ALA A 25 -6.77 6.80 16.91
C ALA A 25 -5.94 5.54 17.14
N VAL A 26 -5.62 4.83 16.06
CA VAL A 26 -4.73 3.66 16.08
C VAL A 26 -3.27 4.07 16.29
N GLY A 27 -2.87 5.23 15.75
CA GLY A 27 -1.52 5.78 15.89
C GLY A 27 -1.48 6.80 17.03
N ASP A 28 -0.77 6.48 18.09
CA ASP A 28 -0.51 7.35 19.22
C ASP A 28 0.97 7.75 19.31
N ARG A 29 1.30 8.58 20.28
CA ARG A 29 2.66 9.03 20.52
C ARG A 29 3.59 7.88 20.90
N ALA A 30 3.09 6.89 21.63
CA ALA A 30 3.87 5.75 22.08
C ALA A 30 4.33 4.90 20.89
N LEU A 31 3.54 4.80 19.83
CA LEU A 31 3.91 4.13 18.59
C LEU A 31 5.15 4.77 17.94
N TYR A 32 5.17 6.11 17.85
CA TYR A 32 6.33 6.84 17.32
C TYR A 32 7.56 6.72 18.21
N GLU A 33 7.37 6.75 19.53
CA GLU A 33 8.47 6.57 20.50
C GLU A 33 9.09 5.16 20.41
N ARG A 34 8.27 4.12 20.24
CA ARG A 34 8.74 2.74 19.97
C ARG A 34 9.55 2.66 18.68
N ALA A 35 9.02 3.24 17.59
CA ALA A 35 9.71 3.24 16.30
C ALA A 35 11.04 4.01 16.35
N ALA A 36 11.13 5.08 17.15
CA ALA A 36 12.36 5.84 17.34
C ALA A 36 13.39 5.11 18.23
N ALA A 37 12.94 4.38 19.24
CA ALA A 37 13.79 3.64 20.15
C ALA A 37 14.43 2.40 19.51
N ASP A 38 13.68 1.67 18.71
CA ASP A 38 14.14 0.48 17.96
C ASP A 38 13.47 0.43 16.59
N ARG A 39 14.08 1.10 15.62
CA ARG A 39 13.54 1.19 14.25
C ARG A 39 13.46 -0.17 13.56
N GLU A 40 14.51 -0.98 13.67
CA GLU A 40 14.53 -2.27 12.96
C GLU A 40 13.60 -3.28 13.62
N GLY A 41 13.57 -3.36 14.94
CA GLY A 41 12.62 -4.20 15.66
C GLY A 41 11.17 -3.81 15.38
N PHE A 42 10.87 -2.50 15.34
CA PHE A 42 9.55 -2.00 15.00
C PHE A 42 9.11 -2.44 13.60
N TRP A 43 9.93 -2.20 12.57
CA TRP A 43 9.59 -2.58 11.20
C TRP A 43 9.60 -4.09 10.96
N SER A 44 10.43 -4.83 11.68
CA SER A 44 10.39 -6.31 11.70
C SER A 44 9.04 -6.82 12.22
N GLU A 45 8.53 -6.23 13.30
CA GLU A 45 7.21 -6.57 13.85
C GLU A 45 6.10 -6.30 12.83
N GLN A 46 6.08 -5.10 12.22
CA GLN A 46 5.07 -4.74 11.22
C GLN A 46 5.14 -5.65 9.97
N ALA A 47 6.34 -5.99 9.53
CA ALA A 47 6.55 -6.84 8.37
C ALA A 47 6.07 -8.28 8.58
N ARG A 48 6.07 -8.78 9.82
CA ARG A 48 5.56 -10.13 10.13
C ARG A 48 4.04 -10.28 9.96
N ASP A 49 3.31 -9.18 9.91
CA ASP A 49 1.88 -9.19 9.62
C ASP A 49 1.57 -9.43 8.13
N LEU A 50 2.58 -9.34 7.28
CA LEU A 50 2.47 -9.65 5.86
C LEU A 50 2.70 -11.15 5.62
N HIS A 51 2.08 -11.66 4.54
CA HIS A 51 2.36 -12.99 4.06
C HIS A 51 3.61 -12.97 3.17
N TRP A 52 4.66 -13.66 3.59
CA TRP A 52 5.92 -13.83 2.88
C TRP A 52 5.94 -15.20 2.19
N HIS A 53 6.29 -15.23 0.92
CA HIS A 53 6.60 -16.46 0.19
C HIS A 53 7.94 -17.04 0.69
N THR A 54 8.95 -16.17 0.78
CA THR A 54 10.23 -16.45 1.45
C THR A 54 10.36 -15.45 2.60
N PRO A 55 10.30 -15.89 3.88
CA PRO A 55 10.48 -15.01 5.03
C PRO A 55 11.85 -14.32 4.99
N PHE A 56 11.87 -13.04 5.36
CA PHE A 56 13.12 -12.29 5.51
C PHE A 56 13.88 -12.74 6.75
N THR A 57 15.22 -12.66 6.70
CA THR A 57 16.11 -12.86 7.85
C THR A 57 16.85 -11.57 8.22
N GLN A 58 17.02 -10.66 7.28
CA GLN A 58 17.63 -9.35 7.46
C GLN A 58 16.58 -8.24 7.31
N VAL A 59 16.48 -7.38 8.31
CA VAL A 59 15.49 -6.28 8.31
C VAL A 59 15.97 -5.12 7.46
N LEU A 60 17.21 -4.70 7.64
CA LEU A 60 17.82 -3.57 6.93
C LEU A 60 19.26 -3.91 6.55
N ASP A 61 19.59 -3.70 5.28
CA ASP A 61 20.97 -3.55 4.84
C ASP A 61 21.29 -2.06 4.61
N TRP A 62 22.23 -1.55 5.41
CA TRP A 62 22.74 -0.18 5.31
C TRP A 62 24.25 -0.16 5.00
N SER A 63 24.76 -1.21 4.35
CA SER A 63 26.20 -1.34 4.03
C SER A 63 26.66 -0.36 2.96
N ASN A 64 25.73 0.18 2.12
CA ASN A 64 26.01 1.11 1.03
C ASN A 64 25.19 2.41 1.13
N PRO A 65 25.42 3.29 2.12
CA PRO A 65 24.68 4.54 2.26
C PRO A 65 24.86 5.47 1.04
N PRO A 66 23.83 6.19 0.61
CA PRO A 66 22.49 6.36 1.20
C PRO A 66 21.45 5.34 0.75
N PHE A 67 21.84 4.27 0.09
CA PHE A 67 20.94 3.26 -0.48
C PHE A 67 20.59 2.21 0.60
N ALA A 68 19.39 2.30 1.14
CA ALA A 68 18.87 1.36 2.12
C ALA A 68 18.13 0.22 1.41
N GLU A 69 18.42 -1.02 1.77
CA GLU A 69 17.68 -2.19 1.34
C GLU A 69 16.93 -2.81 2.52
N TRP A 70 15.60 -2.73 2.48
CA TRP A 70 14.74 -3.29 3.51
C TRP A 70 14.25 -4.67 3.10
N PHE A 71 14.41 -5.66 4.01
CA PHE A 71 13.93 -7.03 3.80
C PHE A 71 14.42 -7.65 2.49
N ALA A 72 15.68 -7.38 2.11
CA ALA A 72 16.25 -7.69 0.79
C ALA A 72 16.25 -9.19 0.45
N ASP A 73 16.30 -10.06 1.46
CA ASP A 73 16.26 -11.52 1.32
C ASP A 73 14.85 -12.13 1.42
N GLY A 74 13.84 -11.28 1.65
CA GLY A 74 12.44 -11.69 1.72
C GLY A 74 11.74 -11.61 0.37
N GLU A 75 10.77 -12.49 0.11
CA GLU A 75 9.95 -12.47 -1.10
C GLU A 75 8.47 -12.48 -0.74
N LEU A 76 7.71 -11.54 -1.29
CA LEU A 76 6.26 -11.48 -1.15
C LEU A 76 5.60 -11.04 -2.47
N ASN A 77 4.31 -11.33 -2.58
CA ASN A 77 3.48 -10.78 -3.66
C ASN A 77 2.49 -9.78 -3.08
N VAL A 78 2.52 -8.55 -3.63
CA VAL A 78 1.64 -7.45 -3.17
C VAL A 78 0.18 -7.78 -3.41
N ALA A 79 -0.18 -8.31 -4.59
CA ALA A 79 -1.56 -8.64 -4.92
C ALA A 79 -2.11 -9.75 -4.00
N TYR A 80 -1.30 -10.76 -3.67
CA TYR A 80 -1.69 -11.78 -2.69
C TYR A 80 -1.99 -11.15 -1.32
N ASN A 81 -1.11 -10.27 -0.86
CA ASN A 81 -1.29 -9.59 0.42
C ASN A 81 -2.50 -8.65 0.45
N CYS A 82 -2.81 -8.01 -0.68
CA CYS A 82 -3.96 -7.12 -0.78
C CYS A 82 -5.30 -7.86 -0.96
N LEU A 83 -5.30 -9.03 -1.57
CA LEU A 83 -6.52 -9.70 -2.04
C LEU A 83 -6.66 -11.13 -1.53
N ASP A 84 -5.83 -12.05 -2.05
CA ASP A 84 -6.05 -13.49 -1.88
C ASP A 84 -6.11 -13.90 -0.41
N ARG A 85 -5.19 -13.43 0.43
CA ARG A 85 -5.18 -13.76 1.87
C ARG A 85 -6.46 -13.36 2.59
N HIS A 86 -7.12 -12.28 2.14
CA HIS A 86 -8.37 -11.82 2.75
C HIS A 86 -9.55 -12.68 2.31
N VAL A 87 -9.57 -13.12 1.05
CA VAL A 87 -10.59 -14.08 0.56
C VAL A 87 -10.43 -15.43 1.26
N GLU A 88 -9.21 -15.93 1.39
CA GLU A 88 -8.86 -17.17 2.09
C GLU A 88 -9.21 -17.12 3.58
N ALA A 89 -9.11 -15.93 4.19
CA ALA A 89 -9.53 -15.69 5.58
C ALA A 89 -11.07 -15.54 5.75
N GLY A 90 -11.87 -15.76 4.69
CA GLY A 90 -13.33 -15.69 4.74
C GLY A 90 -13.88 -14.26 4.65
N HIS A 91 -13.10 -13.31 4.17
CA HIS A 91 -13.52 -11.90 4.01
C HIS A 91 -13.92 -11.55 2.57
N GLY A 92 -14.16 -12.55 1.72
CA GLY A 92 -14.48 -12.36 0.30
C GLY A 92 -15.66 -11.44 0.03
N ASP A 93 -16.70 -11.50 0.88
CA ASP A 93 -17.92 -10.68 0.73
C ASP A 93 -17.77 -9.23 1.25
N ARG A 94 -16.65 -8.90 1.92
CA ARG A 94 -16.40 -7.52 2.36
C ARG A 94 -16.13 -6.63 1.16
N ILE A 95 -16.58 -5.38 1.24
CA ILE A 95 -16.28 -4.37 0.21
C ILE A 95 -14.79 -4.02 0.30
N ALA A 96 -14.06 -4.29 -0.79
CA ALA A 96 -12.66 -3.92 -0.97
C ALA A 96 -12.52 -2.50 -1.55
N LEU A 97 -13.43 -2.11 -2.44
CA LEU A 97 -13.40 -0.82 -3.12
C LEU A 97 -14.79 -0.20 -3.17
N ARG A 98 -14.89 1.04 -2.74
CA ARG A 98 -16.05 1.91 -3.00
C ARG A 98 -15.63 2.97 -3.99
N TRP A 99 -16.32 3.02 -5.11
CA TRP A 99 -16.07 4.00 -6.16
C TRP A 99 -17.29 4.88 -6.34
N GLU A 100 -17.03 6.16 -6.56
CA GLU A 100 -18.04 7.16 -6.91
C GLU A 100 -17.52 7.93 -8.12
N GLY A 101 -18.31 7.92 -9.18
CA GLY A 101 -18.03 8.67 -10.40
C GLY A 101 -18.44 10.12 -10.29
N GLU A 102 -17.85 10.98 -11.14
CA GLU A 102 -18.15 12.40 -11.14
C GLU A 102 -19.63 12.73 -11.45
N PRO A 103 -20.37 11.97 -12.29
CA PRO A 103 -21.80 12.13 -12.46
C PRO A 103 -22.66 11.68 -11.27
N GLY A 104 -22.05 11.08 -10.22
CA GLY A 104 -22.75 10.59 -9.03
C GLY A 104 -23.13 9.11 -9.09
N ASP A 105 -22.73 8.38 -10.12
CA ASP A 105 -22.81 6.93 -10.15
C ASP A 105 -21.84 6.31 -9.16
N SER A 106 -22.19 5.15 -8.60
CA SER A 106 -21.36 4.50 -7.59
C SER A 106 -21.29 2.99 -7.81
N ARG A 107 -20.16 2.39 -7.40
CA ARG A 107 -19.95 0.95 -7.47
C ARG A 107 -19.24 0.46 -6.23
N ASN A 108 -19.75 -0.61 -5.62
CA ASN A 108 -19.08 -1.36 -4.58
C ASN A 108 -18.52 -2.64 -5.18
N VAL A 109 -17.25 -2.92 -4.93
CA VAL A 109 -16.56 -4.13 -5.39
C VAL A 109 -16.07 -4.88 -4.16
N THR A 110 -16.45 -6.15 -4.04
CA THR A 110 -16.01 -7.01 -2.93
C THR A 110 -14.59 -7.52 -3.16
N TYR A 111 -13.96 -8.06 -2.10
CA TYR A 111 -12.65 -8.71 -2.21
C TYR A 111 -12.67 -9.88 -3.19
N ALA A 112 -13.74 -10.70 -3.19
CA ALA A 112 -13.87 -11.81 -4.12
C ALA A 112 -13.95 -11.33 -5.57
N GLU A 113 -14.83 -10.36 -5.86
CA GLU A 113 -15.00 -9.80 -7.21
C GLU A 113 -13.70 -9.15 -7.73
N LEU A 114 -13.04 -8.34 -6.89
CA LEU A 114 -11.78 -7.69 -7.25
C LEU A 114 -10.66 -8.73 -7.50
N THR A 115 -10.60 -9.77 -6.67
CA THR A 115 -9.63 -10.86 -6.84
C THR A 115 -9.84 -11.59 -8.17
N ASP A 116 -11.08 -11.88 -8.55
CA ASP A 116 -11.39 -12.54 -9.81
C ASP A 116 -11.09 -11.67 -11.02
N GLU A 117 -11.36 -10.36 -10.93
CA GLU A 117 -11.02 -9.40 -11.97
C GLU A 117 -9.50 -9.30 -12.16
N VAL A 118 -8.75 -9.16 -11.06
CA VAL A 118 -7.29 -9.11 -11.06
C VAL A 118 -6.67 -10.40 -11.65
N LYS A 119 -7.21 -11.58 -11.31
CA LYS A 119 -6.76 -12.85 -11.88
C LYS A 119 -6.97 -12.91 -13.38
N ARG A 120 -8.13 -12.48 -13.86
CA ARG A 120 -8.43 -12.44 -15.32
C ARG A 120 -7.51 -11.49 -16.07
N LEU A 121 -7.31 -10.28 -15.53
CA LEU A 121 -6.39 -9.30 -16.12
C LEU A 121 -4.93 -9.81 -16.12
N ALA A 122 -4.47 -10.43 -15.03
CA ALA A 122 -3.15 -11.02 -14.97
C ALA A 122 -2.95 -12.10 -16.05
N ASN A 123 -3.95 -12.97 -16.25
CA ASN A 123 -3.92 -13.98 -17.30
C ASN A 123 -3.87 -13.36 -18.71
N VAL A 124 -4.62 -12.29 -18.94
CA VAL A 124 -4.59 -11.56 -20.23
C VAL A 124 -3.20 -10.98 -20.49
N LEU A 125 -2.62 -10.29 -19.49
CA LEU A 125 -1.27 -9.71 -19.60
C LEU A 125 -0.22 -10.77 -19.87
N THR A 126 -0.25 -11.89 -19.15
CA THR A 126 0.64 -13.03 -19.38
C THR A 126 0.45 -13.61 -20.79
N GLY A 127 -0.81 -13.72 -21.25
CA GLY A 127 -1.11 -14.18 -22.62
C GLY A 127 -0.60 -13.22 -23.71
N LEU A 128 -0.42 -11.95 -23.39
CA LEU A 128 0.21 -10.94 -24.27
C LEU A 128 1.75 -10.94 -24.17
N GLY A 129 2.34 -11.81 -23.35
CA GLY A 129 3.78 -11.94 -23.21
C GLY A 129 4.41 -11.04 -22.13
N VAL A 130 3.61 -10.47 -21.21
CA VAL A 130 4.16 -9.69 -20.09
C VAL A 130 4.72 -10.65 -19.04
N GLU A 131 5.97 -10.42 -18.65
CA GLU A 131 6.72 -11.24 -17.70
C GLU A 131 7.16 -10.44 -16.47
N LYS A 132 7.66 -11.14 -15.43
CA LYS A 132 8.24 -10.52 -14.23
C LYS A 132 9.34 -9.53 -14.61
N GLY A 133 9.26 -8.31 -14.09
CA GLY A 133 10.22 -7.24 -14.33
C GLY A 133 9.90 -6.35 -15.54
N ASP A 134 8.92 -6.68 -16.35
CA ASP A 134 8.46 -5.82 -17.44
C ASP A 134 7.79 -4.54 -16.89
N ARG A 135 7.73 -3.49 -17.71
CA ARG A 135 7.07 -2.22 -17.40
C ARG A 135 5.81 -2.09 -18.21
N VAL A 136 4.68 -1.97 -17.51
CA VAL A 136 3.35 -1.78 -18.09
C VAL A 136 2.88 -0.35 -17.82
N ALA A 137 2.72 0.45 -18.86
CA ALA A 137 2.16 1.79 -18.73
C ALA A 137 0.64 1.71 -18.62
N LEU A 138 0.08 2.37 -17.60
CA LEU A 138 -1.35 2.48 -17.37
C LEU A 138 -1.79 3.92 -17.60
N TYR A 139 -2.68 4.14 -18.56
CA TYR A 139 -3.28 5.44 -18.82
C TYR A 139 -4.81 5.31 -18.72
N LEU A 140 -5.30 5.40 -17.48
CA LEU A 140 -6.71 5.19 -17.13
C LEU A 140 -7.21 6.35 -16.24
N PRO A 141 -8.49 6.72 -16.34
CA PRO A 141 -9.10 7.61 -15.37
C PRO A 141 -9.24 6.90 -14.01
N MET A 142 -9.75 7.63 -12.99
CA MET A 142 -9.97 7.10 -11.64
C MET A 142 -11.21 6.19 -11.59
N ILE A 143 -11.09 5.00 -12.14
CA ILE A 143 -12.10 3.94 -12.19
C ILE A 143 -11.61 2.67 -11.49
N PRO A 144 -12.50 1.78 -11.06
CA PRO A 144 -12.11 0.51 -10.39
C PRO A 144 -11.12 -0.32 -11.19
N GLU A 145 -11.23 -0.31 -12.51
CA GLU A 145 -10.37 -1.03 -13.44
C GLU A 145 -8.92 -0.54 -13.40
N ALA A 146 -8.67 0.70 -12.99
CA ALA A 146 -7.31 1.22 -12.79
C ALA A 146 -6.63 0.49 -11.63
N LEU A 147 -7.32 0.34 -10.49
CA LEU A 147 -6.80 -0.41 -9.33
C LEU A 147 -6.63 -1.89 -9.67
N ALA A 148 -7.61 -2.50 -10.34
CA ALA A 148 -7.52 -3.90 -10.77
C ALA A 148 -6.32 -4.13 -11.70
N SER A 149 -6.05 -3.20 -12.62
CA SER A 149 -4.90 -3.26 -13.53
C SER A 149 -3.56 -3.15 -12.79
N MET A 150 -3.44 -2.23 -11.82
CA MET A 150 -2.24 -2.09 -10.98
C MET A 150 -1.95 -3.39 -10.21
N LEU A 151 -2.97 -3.98 -9.61
CA LEU A 151 -2.84 -5.23 -8.86
C LEU A 151 -2.57 -6.43 -9.77
N ALA A 152 -3.12 -6.46 -10.99
CA ALA A 152 -2.83 -7.51 -11.97
C ALA A 152 -1.36 -7.48 -12.43
N VAL A 153 -0.83 -6.29 -12.69
CA VAL A 153 0.59 -6.12 -13.04
C VAL A 153 1.49 -6.55 -11.88
N ALA A 154 1.17 -6.12 -10.65
CA ALA A 154 1.92 -6.53 -9.45
C ALA A 154 1.81 -8.04 -9.20
N ARG A 155 0.66 -8.67 -9.52
CA ARG A 155 0.45 -10.11 -9.35
C ARG A 155 1.42 -10.96 -10.15
N ILE A 156 1.74 -10.56 -11.37
CA ILE A 156 2.71 -11.25 -12.24
C ILE A 156 4.16 -10.82 -11.97
N GLY A 157 4.39 -9.89 -11.05
CA GLY A 157 5.72 -9.39 -10.71
C GLY A 157 6.27 -8.37 -11.72
N ALA A 158 5.42 -7.78 -12.55
CA ALA A 158 5.78 -6.67 -13.41
C ALA A 158 5.63 -5.31 -12.69
N VAL A 159 6.15 -4.26 -13.29
CA VAL A 159 6.13 -2.89 -12.77
C VAL A 159 5.07 -2.08 -13.52
N HIS A 160 4.13 -1.49 -12.81
CA HIS A 160 3.19 -0.54 -13.41
C HIS A 160 3.67 0.91 -13.28
N SER A 161 3.33 1.73 -14.24
CA SER A 161 3.62 3.16 -14.26
C SER A 161 2.43 3.92 -14.87
#